data_fb14841cb27af37106220c51675c6e66
#
_entry.id   fb14841cb27af37106220c51675c6e66
#
_cell.length_a   1.000
_cell.length_b   1.000
_cell.length_c   1.000
_cell.angle_alpha   90.00
_cell.angle_beta   90.00
_cell.angle_gamma   90.00
#
_symmetry.space_group_name_H-M   'P 1'
#
loop_
_entity.id
_entity.type
_entity.pdbx_description
1 polymer ?
#
loop_
_entity_poly.entity_id
_entity_poly.type
_entity_poly.pdbx_seq_one_letter_code
_entity_poly.pdbx_strand_id
1 'polypeptide(L)'
;MHQFDKVEMFTYCKPEDADAEHQRLLAWEREMLAAIEVPYRVIDVAGGDLGSSAARKFDCEAWVPTQQAYRELSSTSNCTTFQARRLGTRFKGERGNEVAATLNGTLATTRWIVAILEKHQQPARSVLVPEALRPHVGLDVLTPVR
;
A
#
# COMPACT_ATOMS: atom_id res chain seq x y z
N MET A 1 -9.53 -3.76 15.44
CA MET A 1 -9.12 -2.33 15.48
C MET A 1 -10.21 -1.54 14.77
N HIS A 2 -10.82 -0.58 15.46
CA HIS A 2 -11.96 0.19 14.91
C HIS A 2 -11.53 1.53 14.29
N GLN A 3 -10.35 2.01 14.64
CA GLN A 3 -9.78 3.24 14.11
C GLN A 3 -8.25 3.07 13.96
N PHE A 4 -7.69 3.56 12.87
CA PHE A 4 -6.26 3.51 12.58
C PHE A 4 -5.89 4.58 11.55
N ASP A 5 -4.62 4.96 11.52
CA ASP A 5 -4.10 5.90 10.54
C ASP A 5 -3.67 5.16 9.27
N LYS A 6 -3.96 5.77 8.13
CA LYS A 6 -3.63 5.25 6.81
C LYS A 6 -3.21 6.37 5.86
N VAL A 7 -2.13 6.15 5.13
CA VAL A 7 -1.74 6.98 4.00
C VAL A 7 -2.23 6.33 2.73
N GLU A 8 -3.08 7.03 1.98
CA GLU A 8 -3.68 6.55 0.74
C GLU A 8 -3.18 7.33 -0.45
N MET A 9 -2.71 6.62 -1.47
CA MET A 9 -2.42 7.17 -2.79
C MET A 9 -3.70 7.20 -3.61
N PHE A 10 -3.91 8.25 -4.39
CA PHE A 10 -5.06 8.37 -5.29
C PHE A 10 -4.62 8.95 -6.62
N THR A 11 -5.01 8.30 -7.73
CA THR A 11 -4.65 8.74 -9.07
C THR A 11 -5.87 8.87 -9.97
N TYR A 12 -5.88 9.92 -10.77
CA TYR A 12 -6.80 10.14 -11.87
C TYR A 12 -6.01 10.16 -13.17
N CYS A 13 -6.40 9.37 -14.14
CA CYS A 13 -5.74 9.31 -15.43
C CYS A 13 -6.73 9.05 -16.56
N LYS A 14 -6.26 9.03 -17.80
CA LYS A 14 -7.04 8.53 -18.90
C LYS A 14 -7.21 7.02 -18.78
N PRO A 15 -8.34 6.44 -19.25
CA PRO A 15 -8.56 5.00 -19.17
C PRO A 15 -7.46 4.14 -19.83
N GLU A 16 -6.87 4.62 -20.93
CA GLU A 16 -5.76 3.96 -21.61
C GLU A 16 -4.46 3.91 -20.81
N ASP A 17 -4.26 4.83 -19.86
CA ASP A 17 -3.08 4.92 -19.01
C ASP A 17 -3.24 4.14 -17.69
N ALA A 18 -4.45 3.62 -17.39
CA ALA A 18 -4.78 3.06 -16.08
C ALA A 18 -3.88 1.88 -15.67
N ASP A 19 -3.49 1.01 -16.61
CA ASP A 19 -2.61 -0.12 -16.29
C ASP A 19 -1.18 0.34 -15.96
N ALA A 20 -0.66 1.32 -16.70
CA ALA A 20 0.66 1.91 -16.41
C ALA A 20 0.67 2.61 -15.04
N GLU A 21 -0.39 3.37 -14.73
CA GLU A 21 -0.57 4.00 -13.43
C GLU A 21 -0.67 2.98 -12.29
N HIS A 22 -1.37 1.86 -12.50
CA HIS A 22 -1.46 0.78 -11.53
C HIS A 22 -0.10 0.18 -11.20
N GLN A 23 0.73 -0.08 -12.23
CA GLN A 23 2.09 -0.56 -12.02
C GLN A 23 2.96 0.48 -11.29
N ARG A 24 2.74 1.78 -11.54
CA ARG A 24 3.45 2.85 -10.85
C ARG A 24 3.10 2.91 -9.36
N LEU A 25 1.82 2.79 -8.99
CA LEU A 25 1.40 2.71 -7.59
C LEU A 25 2.02 1.49 -6.88
N LEU A 26 1.99 0.32 -7.54
CA LEU A 26 2.63 -0.88 -7.01
C LEU A 26 4.16 -0.70 -6.83
N ALA A 27 4.81 0.00 -7.77
CA ALA A 27 6.24 0.27 -7.66
C ALA A 27 6.56 1.12 -6.41
N TRP A 28 5.76 2.13 -6.10
CA TRP A 28 5.91 2.93 -4.88
C TRP A 28 5.69 2.12 -3.60
N GLU A 29 4.69 1.25 -3.56
CA GLU A 29 4.50 0.34 -2.42
C GLU A 29 5.73 -0.55 -2.19
N ARG A 30 6.30 -1.09 -3.28
CA ARG A 30 7.50 -1.93 -3.22
C ARG A 30 8.74 -1.16 -2.77
N GLU A 31 8.91 0.08 -3.25
CA GLU A 31 10.00 0.96 -2.85
C GLU A 31 9.93 1.27 -1.34
N MET A 32 8.76 1.62 -0.84
CA MET A 32 8.55 1.90 0.59
C MET A 32 8.76 0.66 1.46
N LEU A 33 8.28 -0.52 1.05
CA LEU A 33 8.51 -1.77 1.78
C LEU A 33 9.99 -2.16 1.80
N ALA A 34 10.71 -1.93 0.70
CA ALA A 34 12.15 -2.14 0.65
C ALA A 34 12.90 -1.17 1.58
N ALA A 35 12.48 0.09 1.66
CA ALA A 35 13.10 1.10 2.53
C ALA A 35 12.98 0.76 4.02
N ILE A 36 11.92 0.08 4.44
CA ILE A 36 11.77 -0.40 5.83
C ILE A 36 12.33 -1.82 6.05
N GLU A 37 12.93 -2.41 5.02
CA GLU A 37 13.61 -3.71 5.07
C GLU A 37 12.71 -4.87 5.53
N VAL A 38 11.42 -4.81 5.25
CA VAL A 38 10.46 -5.87 5.55
C VAL A 38 10.31 -6.79 4.34
N PRO A 39 10.62 -8.09 4.44
CA PRO A 39 10.38 -9.04 3.36
C PRO A 39 8.89 -9.19 3.06
N TYR A 40 8.53 -9.12 1.79
CA TYR A 40 7.14 -9.19 1.35
C TYR A 40 6.98 -10.03 0.08
N ARG A 41 5.76 -10.37 -0.23
CA ARG A 41 5.35 -10.91 -1.54
C ARG A 41 4.24 -10.04 -2.14
N VAL A 42 4.14 -10.06 -3.46
CA VAL A 42 3.05 -9.41 -4.19
C VAL A 42 2.06 -10.47 -4.66
N ILE A 43 0.80 -10.26 -4.39
CA ILE A 43 -0.32 -11.11 -4.83
C ILE A 43 -1.12 -10.34 -5.87
N ASP A 44 -1.35 -10.95 -7.04
CA ASP A 44 -2.37 -10.50 -8.00
C ASP A 44 -3.69 -11.14 -7.56
N VAL A 45 -4.59 -10.33 -7.06
CA VAL A 45 -5.79 -10.80 -6.34
C VAL A 45 -6.77 -11.45 -7.31
N ALA A 46 -7.23 -12.66 -6.95
CA ALA A 46 -8.19 -13.41 -7.75
C ALA A 46 -9.52 -12.66 -7.91
N GLY A 47 -10.15 -12.81 -9.07
CA GLY A 47 -11.38 -12.09 -9.42
C GLY A 47 -12.52 -12.26 -8.40
N GLY A 48 -12.60 -13.40 -7.72
CA GLY A 48 -13.58 -13.67 -6.67
C GLY A 48 -13.38 -12.89 -5.37
N ASP A 49 -12.17 -12.39 -5.15
CA ASP A 49 -11.80 -11.64 -3.92
C ASP A 49 -11.71 -10.13 -4.18
N LEU A 50 -11.98 -9.67 -5.41
CA LEU A 50 -11.99 -8.26 -5.74
C LEU A 50 -13.18 -7.54 -5.11
N GLY A 51 -12.93 -6.36 -4.54
CA GLY A 51 -13.99 -5.42 -4.20
C GLY A 51 -14.76 -4.96 -5.46
N SER A 52 -16.02 -4.61 -5.31
CA SER A 52 -16.94 -4.27 -6.42
C SER A 52 -16.47 -3.14 -7.33
N SER A 53 -15.56 -2.30 -6.88
CA SER A 53 -15.01 -1.17 -7.66
C SER A 53 -13.73 -1.51 -8.42
N ALA A 54 -13.04 -2.58 -8.05
CA ALA A 54 -11.73 -2.92 -8.61
C ALA A 54 -11.87 -3.85 -9.82
N ALA A 55 -11.20 -3.51 -10.93
CA ALA A 55 -11.01 -4.39 -12.07
C ALA A 55 -9.76 -5.27 -11.93
N ARG A 56 -8.76 -4.77 -11.19
CA ARG A 56 -7.54 -5.51 -10.80
C ARG A 56 -7.02 -4.94 -9.49
N LYS A 57 -6.45 -5.82 -8.66
CA LYS A 57 -5.86 -5.44 -7.36
C LYS A 57 -4.56 -6.19 -7.14
N PHE A 58 -3.56 -5.51 -6.61
CA PHE A 58 -2.37 -6.14 -6.04
C PHE A 58 -2.35 -5.91 -4.53
N ASP A 59 -1.97 -6.95 -3.79
CA ASP A 59 -1.69 -6.88 -2.36
C ASP A 59 -0.20 -7.13 -2.12
N CYS A 60 0.40 -6.27 -1.30
CA CYS A 60 1.74 -6.51 -0.75
C CYS A 60 1.60 -7.08 0.65
N GLU A 61 2.00 -8.34 0.83
CA GLU A 61 1.87 -9.07 2.08
C GLU A 61 3.23 -9.34 2.69
N ALA A 62 3.41 -8.99 3.97
CA ALA A 62 4.62 -9.32 4.74
C ALA A 62 4.40 -10.56 5.61
N TRP A 63 5.49 -11.29 5.83
CA TRP A 63 5.50 -12.37 6.80
C TRP A 63 5.49 -11.84 8.22
N VAL A 64 4.52 -12.25 9.03
CA VAL A 64 4.38 -11.89 10.43
C VAL A 64 4.75 -13.11 11.29
N PRO A 65 5.95 -13.15 11.91
CA PRO A 65 6.49 -14.31 12.61
C PRO A 65 5.58 -14.83 13.73
N THR A 66 5.01 -13.96 14.54
CA THR A 66 4.14 -14.36 15.67
C THR A 66 2.84 -14.99 15.20
N GLN A 67 2.38 -14.67 13.99
CA GLN A 67 1.17 -15.25 13.40
C GLN A 67 1.48 -16.42 12.47
N GLN A 68 2.74 -16.65 12.13
CA GLN A 68 3.18 -17.64 11.13
C GLN A 68 2.38 -17.54 9.82
N ALA A 69 2.11 -16.33 9.37
CA ALA A 69 1.28 -16.05 8.21
C ALA A 69 1.72 -14.78 7.48
N TYR A 70 1.45 -14.73 6.19
CA TYR A 70 1.52 -13.49 5.43
C TYR A 70 0.31 -12.61 5.76
N ARG A 71 0.55 -11.31 5.88
CA ARG A 71 -0.47 -10.30 6.15
C ARG A 71 -0.32 -9.13 5.20
N GLU A 72 -1.43 -8.71 4.62
CA GLU A 72 -1.50 -7.52 3.79
C GLU A 72 -1.04 -6.29 4.58
N LEU A 73 -0.06 -5.59 4.06
CA LEU A 73 0.44 -4.31 4.58
C LEU A 73 -0.05 -3.14 3.74
N SER A 74 -0.05 -3.31 2.42
CA SER A 74 -0.50 -2.32 1.45
C SER A 74 -1.18 -3.01 0.28
N SER A 75 -1.98 -2.26 -0.45
CA SER A 75 -2.69 -2.75 -1.64
C SER A 75 -2.97 -1.63 -2.61
N THR A 76 -3.02 -1.95 -3.91
CA THR A 76 -3.38 -1.00 -4.95
C THR A 76 -4.42 -1.57 -5.91
N SER A 77 -5.40 -0.76 -6.29
CA SER A 77 -6.54 -1.13 -7.12
C SER A 77 -6.68 -0.24 -8.34
N ASN A 78 -6.84 -0.85 -9.50
CA ASN A 78 -7.31 -0.21 -10.71
C ASN A 78 -8.84 -0.30 -10.74
N CYS A 79 -9.51 0.84 -10.56
CA CYS A 79 -10.98 0.91 -10.56
C CYS A 79 -11.55 1.29 -11.92
N THR A 80 -10.71 1.42 -12.94
CA THR A 80 -11.10 1.88 -14.27
C THR A 80 -12.02 3.12 -14.18
N THR A 81 -13.12 3.16 -14.88
CA THR A 81 -14.08 4.27 -14.85
C THR A 81 -15.18 4.10 -13.78
N PHE A 82 -15.14 3.04 -12.95
CA PHE A 82 -16.26 2.70 -12.08
C PHE A 82 -16.59 3.83 -11.08
N GLN A 83 -15.60 4.31 -10.34
CA GLN A 83 -15.79 5.39 -9.37
C GLN A 83 -16.05 6.73 -10.08
N ALA A 84 -15.30 7.02 -11.15
CA ALA A 84 -15.41 8.27 -11.89
C ALA A 84 -16.79 8.48 -12.50
N ARG A 85 -17.46 7.44 -12.98
CA ARG A 85 -18.84 7.54 -13.49
C ARG A 85 -19.80 8.00 -12.39
N ARG A 86 -19.64 7.52 -11.16
CA ARG A 86 -20.50 7.88 -10.02
C ARG A 86 -20.19 9.28 -9.48
N LEU A 87 -18.91 9.64 -9.46
CA LEU A 87 -18.44 10.96 -8.98
C LEU A 87 -18.59 12.06 -10.03
N GLY A 88 -18.89 11.71 -11.28
CA GLY A 88 -18.93 12.65 -12.38
C GLY A 88 -17.54 13.18 -12.79
N THR A 89 -16.46 12.46 -12.42
CA THR A 89 -15.08 12.88 -12.69
C THR A 89 -14.75 12.69 -14.17
N ARG A 90 -14.33 13.77 -14.82
CA ARG A 90 -14.06 13.81 -16.25
C ARG A 90 -12.77 14.57 -16.55
N PHE A 91 -12.18 14.28 -17.69
CA PHE A 91 -11.08 15.06 -18.27
C PHE A 91 -11.48 15.57 -19.65
N LYS A 92 -10.76 16.57 -20.13
CA LYS A 92 -10.97 17.11 -21.49
C LYS A 92 -10.16 16.28 -22.46
N GLY A 93 -10.83 15.35 -23.12
CA GLY A 93 -10.27 14.51 -24.17
C GLY A 93 -10.51 15.07 -25.59
N GLU A 94 -10.11 14.34 -26.60
CA GLU A 94 -10.27 14.72 -28.01
C GLU A 94 -11.73 14.82 -28.45
N ARG A 95 -12.61 13.98 -27.90
CA ARG A 95 -14.04 13.93 -28.19
C ARG A 95 -14.90 14.77 -27.22
N GLY A 96 -14.27 15.62 -26.43
CA GLY A 96 -14.95 16.44 -25.42
C GLY A 96 -14.69 15.96 -23.98
N ASN A 97 -15.70 16.04 -23.10
CA ASN A 97 -15.57 15.61 -21.72
C ASN A 97 -15.72 14.09 -21.61
N GLU A 98 -14.62 13.39 -21.38
CA GLU A 98 -14.55 11.95 -21.24
C GLU A 98 -14.43 11.52 -19.77
N VAL A 99 -14.90 10.33 -19.42
CA VAL A 99 -14.82 9.81 -18.03
C VAL A 99 -13.40 9.37 -17.72
N ALA A 100 -12.86 9.83 -16.61
CA ALA A 100 -11.52 9.45 -16.16
C ALA A 100 -11.49 8.02 -15.60
N ALA A 101 -10.30 7.41 -15.57
CA ALA A 101 -10.03 6.27 -14.71
C ALA A 101 -9.57 6.75 -13.34
N THR A 102 -9.87 5.94 -12.32
CA THR A 102 -9.40 6.17 -10.94
C THR A 102 -8.64 4.95 -10.45
N LEU A 103 -7.60 5.20 -9.72
CA LEU A 103 -6.83 4.18 -9.03
C LEU A 103 -6.56 4.65 -7.61
N ASN A 104 -6.48 3.71 -6.70
CA ASN A 104 -6.11 4.01 -5.32
C ASN A 104 -5.22 2.90 -4.76
N GLY A 105 -4.44 3.25 -3.76
CA GLY A 105 -3.59 2.30 -3.09
C GLY A 105 -3.20 2.77 -1.70
N THR A 106 -3.21 1.86 -0.76
CA THR A 106 -2.72 2.09 0.58
C THR A 106 -1.20 2.08 0.57
N LEU A 107 -0.57 3.23 0.84
CA LEU A 107 0.90 3.31 0.92
C LEU A 107 1.41 2.79 2.26
N ALA A 108 0.78 3.18 3.37
CA ALA A 108 1.16 2.75 4.70
C ALA A 108 -0.03 2.75 5.66
N THR A 109 0.01 1.84 6.64
CA THR A 109 -0.97 1.77 7.74
C THR A 109 -0.25 1.50 9.06
N THR A 110 -0.98 1.60 10.19
CA THR A 110 -0.45 1.18 11.49
C THR A 110 -0.02 -0.29 11.55
N ARG A 111 -0.48 -1.14 10.61
CA ARG A 111 -0.03 -2.53 10.49
C ARG A 111 1.47 -2.64 10.14
N TRP A 112 2.02 -1.63 9.47
CA TRP A 112 3.44 -1.54 9.19
C TRP A 112 4.29 -1.49 10.46
N ILE A 113 3.79 -0.82 11.50
CA ILE A 113 4.46 -0.76 12.81
C ILE A 113 4.63 -2.17 13.38
N VAL A 114 3.60 -3.00 13.30
CA VAL A 114 3.68 -4.40 13.75
C VAL A 114 4.74 -5.15 12.95
N ALA A 115 4.73 -5.05 11.63
CA ALA A 115 5.71 -5.73 10.77
C ALA A 115 7.15 -5.27 11.06
N ILE A 116 7.38 -3.98 11.26
CA ILE A 116 8.69 -3.42 11.62
C ILE A 116 9.14 -3.95 12.98
N LEU A 117 8.29 -3.86 14.01
CA LEU A 117 8.62 -4.32 15.35
C LEU A 117 8.97 -5.82 15.37
N GLU A 118 8.19 -6.65 14.71
CA GLU A 118 8.44 -8.10 14.69
C GLU A 118 9.66 -8.48 13.85
N LYS A 119 9.88 -7.80 12.72
CA LYS A 119 11.00 -8.10 11.83
C LYS A 119 12.34 -7.67 12.40
N HIS A 120 12.39 -6.50 13.05
CA HIS A 120 13.64 -5.89 13.50
C HIS A 120 13.93 -6.09 15.00
N GLN A 121 13.12 -6.92 15.67
CA GLN A 121 13.33 -7.27 17.08
C GLN A 121 14.65 -8.02 17.28
N GLN A 122 15.38 -7.65 18.33
CA GLN A 122 16.64 -8.26 18.76
C GLN A 122 16.43 -9.17 19.98
N PRO A 123 17.37 -10.09 20.30
CA PRO A 123 17.24 -10.99 21.45
C PRO A 123 16.96 -10.29 22.77
N ALA A 124 17.47 -9.07 22.97
CA ALA A 124 17.26 -8.26 24.19
C ALA A 124 15.90 -7.51 24.19
N ARG A 125 14.98 -7.87 23.31
CA ARG A 125 13.69 -7.19 23.09
C ARG A 125 13.80 -5.74 22.63
N SER A 126 14.99 -5.26 22.28
CA SER A 126 15.13 -4.01 21.56
C SER A 126 14.73 -4.20 20.08
N VAL A 127 14.45 -3.11 19.40
CA VAL A 127 14.11 -3.12 17.97
C VAL A 127 15.03 -2.16 17.24
N LEU A 128 15.71 -2.65 16.20
CA LEU A 128 16.47 -1.78 15.31
C LEU A 128 15.50 -0.95 14.48
N VAL A 129 15.72 0.35 14.44
CA VAL A 129 14.93 1.23 13.57
C VAL A 129 15.48 1.12 12.15
N PRO A 130 14.65 0.79 11.14
CA PRO A 130 15.07 0.80 9.75
C PRO A 130 15.78 2.12 9.40
N GLU A 131 16.85 2.04 8.62
CA GLU A 131 17.70 3.21 8.34
C GLU A 131 16.90 4.40 7.79
N ALA A 132 15.98 4.14 6.88
CA ALA A 132 15.12 5.16 6.28
C ALA A 132 14.22 5.89 7.30
N LEU A 133 13.93 5.28 8.44
CA LEU A 133 13.08 5.87 9.48
C LEU A 133 13.87 6.60 10.57
N ARG A 134 15.19 6.39 10.73
CA ARG A 134 16.00 7.00 11.78
C ARG A 134 15.94 8.53 11.81
N PRO A 135 15.99 9.24 10.67
CA PRO A 135 15.88 10.70 10.67
C PRO A 135 14.53 11.21 11.20
N HIS A 136 13.47 10.41 11.08
CA HIS A 136 12.12 10.76 11.51
C HIS A 136 11.83 10.37 12.97
N VAL A 137 12.38 9.23 13.40
CA VAL A 137 12.21 8.71 14.77
C VAL A 137 13.21 9.36 15.73
N GLY A 138 14.39 9.77 15.23
CA GLY A 138 15.46 10.34 16.04
C GLY A 138 16.21 9.31 16.89
N LEU A 139 16.02 8.01 16.62
CA LEU A 139 16.66 6.91 17.35
C LEU A 139 17.09 5.82 16.38
N ASP A 140 18.21 5.16 16.65
CA ASP A 140 18.66 3.98 15.92
C ASP A 140 18.07 2.67 16.47
N VAL A 141 17.73 2.68 17.76
CA VAL A 141 17.25 1.50 18.49
C VAL A 141 16.15 1.92 19.47
N LEU A 142 15.06 1.18 19.45
CA LEU A 142 14.00 1.26 20.46
C LEU A 142 14.31 0.26 21.58
N THR A 143 14.38 0.72 22.83
CA THR A 143 14.60 -0.13 24.00
C THR A 143 13.31 -0.30 24.79
N PRO A 144 13.07 -1.51 25.38
CA PRO A 144 11.90 -1.72 26.23
C PRO A 144 11.89 -0.74 27.40
N VAL A 145 10.74 -0.16 27.67
CA VAL A 145 10.52 0.58 28.93
C VAL A 145 10.29 -0.45 30.04
N ARG A 146 11.01 -0.29 31.15
CA ARG A 146 10.85 -1.16 32.34
C ARG A 146 9.59 -0.83 33.10
#